data_4a880c50d3c03188ca943cf23b93c0db
#
_entry.id   4a880c50d3c03188ca943cf23b93c0db
#
_cell.length_a   1.000
_cell.length_b   1.000
_cell.length_c   1.000
_cell.angle_alpha   90.00
_cell.angle_beta   90.00
_cell.angle_gamma   90.00
#
_symmetry.space_group_name_H-M   'P 1'
#
loop_
_entity.id
_entity.type
_entity.pdbx_description
1 polymer ?
#
loop_
_entity_poly.entity_id
_entity_poly.type
_entity_poly.pdbx_seq_one_letter_code
_entity_poly.pdbx_strand_id
1 'polypeptide(L)'
;MMISEEVCYNEVLGVMPRILNLLNRNAASKSFGSFDRDYWNYKTFDISCARKQEAVLTLALIYKIKKKNKYLNSKLILEWINAALIFWTKIQNKNGSFDEVYPNENAFNTTAFTSYTTSETLLQLKDEEIQNKDLIIASLKKAGDWLLNKEEGKVFNQETGA
;
A
#
# COMPACT_ATOMS: atom_id res chain seq x y z
N MET A 1 -23.41 3.20 18.90
CA MET A 1 -23.80 4.15 17.84
C MET A 1 -23.07 3.72 16.57
N MET A 2 -23.78 3.16 15.59
CA MET A 2 -23.16 2.80 14.31
C MET A 2 -22.89 4.08 13.53
N ILE A 3 -21.63 4.30 13.15
CA ILE A 3 -21.25 5.39 12.25
C ILE A 3 -21.85 5.08 10.89
N SER A 4 -22.58 6.03 10.28
CA SER A 4 -23.17 5.79 8.96
C SER A 4 -22.09 5.70 7.89
N GLU A 5 -22.33 4.89 6.86
CA GLU A 5 -21.43 4.76 5.69
C GLU A 5 -21.13 6.12 5.04
N GLU A 6 -22.09 7.03 5.06
CA GLU A 6 -21.96 8.36 4.51
C GLU A 6 -20.97 9.23 5.31
N VAL A 7 -20.97 9.11 6.63
CA VAL A 7 -19.99 9.80 7.50
C VAL A 7 -18.59 9.30 7.20
N CYS A 8 -18.38 7.97 7.17
CA CYS A 8 -17.07 7.39 6.83
C CYS A 8 -16.59 7.84 5.44
N TYR A 9 -17.48 7.86 4.46
CA TYR A 9 -17.15 8.32 3.11
C TYR A 9 -16.70 9.78 3.06
N ASN A 10 -17.42 10.66 3.73
CA ASN A 10 -17.10 12.09 3.76
C ASN A 10 -15.77 12.35 4.48
N GLU A 11 -15.50 11.63 5.57
CA GLU A 11 -14.22 11.69 6.28
C GLU A 11 -13.06 11.27 5.36
N VAL A 12 -13.19 10.15 4.65
CA VAL A 12 -12.16 9.69 3.69
C VAL A 12 -11.94 10.75 2.60
N LEU A 13 -13.00 11.32 2.04
CA LEU A 13 -12.87 12.40 1.05
C LEU A 13 -12.15 13.62 1.61
N GLY A 14 -12.42 13.99 2.85
CA GLY A 14 -11.79 15.11 3.54
C GLY A 14 -10.28 14.91 3.74
N VAL A 15 -9.84 13.68 3.99
CA VAL A 15 -8.42 13.37 4.21
C VAL A 15 -7.64 13.05 2.94
N MET A 16 -8.30 12.80 1.81
CA MET A 16 -7.65 12.48 0.53
C MET A 16 -6.52 13.45 0.12
N PRO A 17 -6.67 14.77 0.23
CA PRO A 17 -5.58 15.69 -0.10
C PRO A 17 -4.31 15.44 0.74
N ARG A 18 -4.47 15.04 2.01
CA ARG A 18 -3.37 14.71 2.92
C ARG A 18 -2.70 13.42 2.49
N ILE A 19 -3.47 12.38 2.16
CA ILE A 19 -2.94 11.10 1.66
C ILE A 19 -2.16 11.33 0.36
N LEU A 20 -2.71 12.08 -0.59
CA LEU A 20 -2.04 12.40 -1.84
C LEU A 20 -0.80 13.28 -1.65
N ASN A 21 -0.70 14.03 -0.56
CA ASN A 21 0.50 14.79 -0.22
C ASN A 21 1.64 13.90 0.33
N LEU A 22 1.31 12.73 0.87
CA LEU A 22 2.33 11.74 1.27
C LEU A 22 2.95 11.04 0.06
N LEU A 23 2.20 10.90 -1.03
CA LEU A 23 2.59 10.17 -2.22
C LEU A 23 3.62 10.93 -3.06
N ASN A 24 4.72 10.27 -3.41
CA ASN A 24 5.63 10.75 -4.45
C ASN A 24 4.99 10.56 -5.83
N ARG A 25 4.57 11.65 -6.44
CA ARG A 25 3.89 11.68 -7.75
C ARG A 25 4.81 12.08 -8.91
N ASN A 26 6.11 12.18 -8.66
CA ASN A 26 7.09 12.48 -9.70
C ASN A 26 7.53 11.20 -10.41
N ALA A 27 7.05 11.01 -11.63
CA ALA A 27 7.37 9.82 -12.44
C ALA A 27 8.87 9.68 -12.78
N ALA A 28 9.64 10.77 -12.77
CA ALA A 28 11.09 10.72 -12.97
C ALA A 28 11.85 10.30 -11.70
N SER A 29 11.19 10.21 -10.56
CA SER A 29 11.82 9.82 -9.28
C SER A 29 11.96 8.30 -9.16
N LYS A 30 13.10 7.84 -8.62
CA LYS A 30 13.30 6.42 -8.26
C LYS A 30 12.30 5.93 -7.21
N SER A 31 11.76 6.84 -6.37
CA SER A 31 10.75 6.58 -5.35
C SER A 31 9.33 6.96 -5.80
N PHE A 32 9.06 7.03 -7.11
CA PHE A 32 7.71 7.22 -7.63
C PHE A 32 6.76 6.16 -7.08
N GLY A 33 5.64 6.58 -6.50
CA GLY A 33 4.68 5.70 -5.84
C GLY A 33 4.90 5.48 -4.34
N SER A 34 5.98 6.01 -3.75
CA SER A 34 6.19 5.95 -2.30
C SER A 34 5.24 6.88 -1.55
N PHE A 35 4.59 6.36 -0.48
CA PHE A 35 3.83 7.17 0.48
C PHE A 35 4.68 7.64 1.66
N ASP A 36 5.94 7.22 1.73
CA ASP A 36 6.82 7.59 2.82
C ASP A 36 7.54 8.90 2.53
N ARG A 37 6.93 10.00 2.97
CA ARG A 37 7.45 11.34 2.74
C ARG A 37 8.74 11.62 3.50
N ASP A 38 8.96 10.97 4.62
CA ASP A 38 10.19 11.08 5.40
C ASP A 38 11.37 10.50 4.61
N TYR A 39 11.13 9.41 3.85
CA TYR A 39 12.10 8.80 2.96
C TYR A 39 12.31 9.61 1.66
N TRP A 40 11.23 9.86 0.87
CA TRP A 40 11.42 10.39 -0.47
C TRP A 40 11.59 11.91 -0.54
N ASN A 41 11.03 12.67 0.43
CA ASN A 41 11.05 14.15 0.42
C ASN A 41 12.03 14.73 1.45
N TYR A 42 11.83 14.39 2.73
CA TYR A 42 12.63 14.97 3.81
C TYR A 42 14.02 14.32 3.96
N LYS A 43 14.21 13.12 3.44
CA LYS A 43 15.48 12.37 3.52
C LYS A 43 15.94 12.15 4.96
N THR A 44 15.01 11.96 5.87
CA THR A 44 15.29 11.69 7.28
C THR A 44 15.53 10.20 7.57
N PHE A 45 15.17 9.33 6.59
CA PHE A 45 15.42 7.88 6.65
C PHE A 45 16.06 7.38 5.36
N ASP A 46 16.96 6.40 5.51
CA ASP A 46 17.68 5.77 4.39
C ASP A 46 16.85 4.71 3.67
N ILE A 47 15.84 4.13 4.36
CA ILE A 47 14.90 3.16 3.80
C ILE A 47 13.48 3.70 3.85
N SER A 48 12.61 3.17 2.99
CA SER A 48 11.19 3.49 3.06
C SER A 48 10.49 2.57 4.03
N CYS A 49 9.72 3.13 4.95
CA CYS A 49 8.80 2.39 5.80
C CYS A 49 7.70 1.76 4.93
N ALA A 50 7.70 0.43 4.80
CA ALA A 50 6.76 -0.26 3.94
C ALA A 50 5.30 -0.12 4.42
N ARG A 51 5.06 0.06 5.74
CA ARG A 51 3.71 0.33 6.31
C ARG A 51 3.01 1.52 5.66
N LYS A 52 3.76 2.52 5.22
CA LYS A 52 3.19 3.69 4.54
C LYS A 52 2.49 3.32 3.21
N GLN A 53 2.88 2.19 2.58
CA GLN A 53 2.25 1.72 1.33
C GLN A 53 0.83 1.18 1.52
N GLU A 54 0.37 0.91 2.74
CA GLU A 54 -1.03 0.55 3.02
C GLU A 54 -2.03 1.59 2.48
N ALA A 55 -1.62 2.84 2.34
CA ALA A 55 -2.42 3.92 1.77
C ALA A 55 -2.90 3.66 0.33
N VAL A 56 -2.28 2.71 -0.40
CA VAL A 56 -2.71 2.34 -1.76
C VAL A 56 -4.13 1.81 -1.80
N LEU A 57 -4.54 1.03 -0.78
CA LEU A 57 -5.90 0.52 -0.69
C LEU A 57 -6.94 1.66 -0.58
N THR A 58 -6.62 2.71 0.17
CA THR A 58 -7.51 3.89 0.25
C THR A 58 -7.72 4.53 -1.12
N LEU A 59 -6.65 4.63 -1.94
CA LEU A 59 -6.76 5.14 -3.32
C LEU A 59 -7.64 4.23 -4.18
N ALA A 60 -7.48 2.91 -4.08
CA ALA A 60 -8.26 1.94 -4.83
C ALA A 60 -9.75 2.00 -4.47
N LEU A 61 -10.06 2.06 -3.17
CA LEU A 61 -11.43 2.17 -2.69
C LEU A 61 -12.11 3.45 -3.18
N ILE A 62 -11.44 4.61 -3.07
CA ILE A 62 -12.03 5.88 -3.50
C ILE A 62 -12.14 5.98 -5.04
N TYR A 63 -11.26 5.28 -5.77
CA TYR A 63 -11.31 5.17 -7.22
C TYR A 63 -12.54 4.36 -7.70
N LYS A 64 -12.94 3.30 -6.96
CA LYS A 64 -14.05 2.39 -7.34
C LYS A 64 -15.39 2.73 -6.71
N ILE A 65 -15.43 3.57 -5.68
CA ILE A 65 -16.67 3.84 -4.94
C ILE A 65 -17.71 4.51 -5.83
N LYS A 66 -18.93 3.95 -5.90
CA LYS A 66 -19.99 4.39 -6.81
C LYS A 66 -20.64 5.75 -6.45
N LYS A 67 -20.09 6.49 -5.49
CA LYS A 67 -20.52 7.85 -5.14
C LYS A 67 -19.73 8.87 -5.93
N LYS A 68 -20.42 9.87 -6.52
CA LYS A 68 -19.78 10.90 -7.35
C LYS A 68 -18.74 11.68 -6.55
N ASN A 69 -17.49 11.60 -6.98
CA ASN A 69 -16.36 12.36 -6.44
C ASN A 69 -15.31 12.57 -7.54
N LYS A 70 -14.37 13.48 -7.31
CA LYS A 70 -13.34 13.83 -8.30
C LYS A 70 -12.28 12.74 -8.55
N TYR A 71 -12.24 11.70 -7.72
CA TYR A 71 -11.26 10.60 -7.81
C TYR A 71 -11.85 9.35 -8.50
N LEU A 72 -13.19 9.27 -8.59
CA LEU A 72 -13.89 8.14 -9.22
C LEU A 72 -13.43 7.94 -10.67
N ASN A 73 -12.94 6.74 -10.97
CA ASN A 73 -12.44 6.35 -12.30
C ASN A 73 -11.40 7.31 -12.89
N SER A 74 -10.67 8.04 -12.06
CA SER A 74 -9.65 8.98 -12.49
C SER A 74 -8.42 8.24 -13.02
N LYS A 75 -8.06 8.42 -14.30
CA LYS A 75 -6.85 7.85 -14.91
C LYS A 75 -5.59 8.18 -14.12
N LEU A 76 -5.50 9.40 -13.57
CA LEU A 76 -4.37 9.84 -12.78
C LEU A 76 -4.28 9.09 -11.44
N ILE A 77 -5.41 8.83 -10.79
CA ILE A 77 -5.44 8.01 -9.56
C ILE A 77 -5.01 6.58 -9.87
N LEU A 78 -5.48 5.99 -10.97
CA LEU A 78 -5.07 4.64 -11.40
C LEU A 78 -3.56 4.57 -11.69
N GLU A 79 -2.99 5.58 -12.35
CA GLU A 79 -1.55 5.71 -12.56
C GLU A 79 -0.79 5.71 -11.23
N TRP A 80 -1.24 6.48 -10.26
CA TRP A 80 -0.59 6.54 -8.94
C TRP A 80 -0.74 5.26 -8.13
N ILE A 81 -1.88 4.56 -8.25
CA ILE A 81 -2.05 3.22 -7.66
C ILE A 81 -1.04 2.24 -8.29
N ASN A 82 -0.90 2.22 -9.62
CA ASN A 82 0.08 1.40 -10.30
C ASN A 82 1.50 1.70 -9.82
N ALA A 83 1.86 2.99 -9.72
CA ALA A 83 3.17 3.40 -9.22
C ALA A 83 3.41 2.92 -7.78
N ALA A 84 2.40 3.01 -6.91
CA ALA A 84 2.51 2.58 -5.52
C ALA A 84 2.66 1.06 -5.39
N LEU A 85 1.93 0.28 -6.16
CA LEU A 85 2.07 -1.18 -6.21
C LEU A 85 3.47 -1.60 -6.69
N ILE A 86 3.99 -0.94 -7.74
CA ILE A 86 5.35 -1.19 -8.25
C ILE A 86 6.39 -0.75 -7.22
N PHE A 87 6.20 0.38 -6.53
CA PHE A 87 7.12 0.80 -5.49
C PHE A 87 7.15 -0.19 -4.33
N TRP A 88 6.00 -0.75 -3.93
CA TRP A 88 5.92 -1.80 -2.91
C TRP A 88 6.80 -3.01 -3.29
N THR A 89 6.75 -3.48 -4.55
CA THR A 89 7.60 -4.59 -4.99
C THR A 89 9.10 -4.26 -4.93
N LYS A 90 9.48 -2.98 -5.17
CA LYS A 90 10.89 -2.54 -5.17
C LYS A 90 11.52 -2.52 -3.78
N ILE A 91 10.71 -2.31 -2.73
CA ILE A 91 11.21 -2.24 -1.35
C ILE A 91 11.11 -3.58 -0.62
N GLN A 92 10.68 -4.65 -1.31
CA GLN A 92 10.64 -6.00 -0.76
C GLN A 92 12.06 -6.56 -0.57
N ASN A 93 12.32 -7.13 0.60
CA ASN A 93 13.55 -7.85 0.89
C ASN A 93 13.68 -9.11 0.03
N LYS A 94 14.92 -9.59 -0.18
CA LYS A 94 15.19 -10.79 -0.99
C LYS A 94 14.46 -12.04 -0.47
N ASN A 95 14.22 -12.14 0.83
CA ASN A 95 13.52 -13.26 1.48
C ASN A 95 11.99 -13.15 1.40
N GLY A 96 11.43 -12.04 0.88
CA GLY A 96 10.00 -11.81 0.75
C GLY A 96 9.39 -10.90 1.82
N SER A 97 10.12 -10.60 2.89
CA SER A 97 9.66 -9.69 3.95
C SER A 97 9.75 -8.22 3.57
N PHE A 98 9.26 -7.38 4.48
CA PHE A 98 9.39 -5.92 4.38
C PHE A 98 9.93 -5.33 5.67
N ASP A 99 10.58 -4.16 5.56
CA ASP A 99 11.11 -3.40 6.68
C ASP A 99 10.18 -2.24 7.04
N GLU A 100 10.16 -1.87 8.32
CA GLU A 100 9.39 -0.74 8.84
C GLU A 100 10.29 0.43 9.26
N VAL A 101 11.22 0.17 10.18
CA VAL A 101 12.06 1.19 10.81
C VAL A 101 13.53 1.02 10.47
N TYR A 102 14.02 -0.22 10.48
CA TYR A 102 15.45 -0.51 10.32
C TYR A 102 15.71 -1.39 9.07
N PRO A 103 16.84 -1.18 8.39
CA PRO A 103 17.23 -2.05 7.27
C PRO A 103 17.38 -3.52 7.73
N ASN A 104 16.80 -4.44 6.97
CA ASN A 104 16.80 -5.88 7.25
C ASN A 104 16.10 -6.26 8.58
N GLU A 105 15.16 -5.44 9.03
CA GLU A 105 14.30 -5.71 10.18
C GLU A 105 13.42 -6.94 9.94
N ASN A 106 12.97 -7.15 8.71
CA ASN A 106 12.10 -8.25 8.32
C ASN A 106 10.84 -8.30 9.20
N ALA A 107 10.14 -7.16 9.29
CA ALA A 107 9.02 -6.98 10.19
C ALA A 107 7.81 -7.83 9.78
N PHE A 108 7.34 -8.70 10.70
CA PHE A 108 6.20 -9.59 10.45
C PHE A 108 4.92 -8.79 10.18
N ASN A 109 4.58 -7.88 11.08
CA ASN A 109 3.39 -7.04 10.98
C ASN A 109 3.36 -6.25 9.68
N THR A 110 4.46 -5.63 9.30
CA THR A 110 4.59 -4.84 8.08
C THR A 110 4.41 -5.69 6.85
N THR A 111 5.01 -6.89 6.83
CA THR A 111 4.85 -7.84 5.74
C THR A 111 3.39 -8.31 5.63
N ALA A 112 2.76 -8.68 6.75
CA ALA A 112 1.38 -9.14 6.79
C ALA A 112 0.40 -8.06 6.29
N PHE A 113 0.41 -6.88 6.90
CA PHE A 113 -0.56 -5.82 6.59
C PHE A 113 -0.37 -5.24 5.19
N THR A 114 0.87 -5.06 4.73
CA THR A 114 1.09 -4.54 3.37
C THR A 114 0.74 -5.56 2.30
N SER A 115 0.94 -6.85 2.56
CA SER A 115 0.50 -7.93 1.67
C SER A 115 -1.02 -8.00 1.58
N TYR A 116 -1.72 -7.91 2.72
CA TYR A 116 -3.18 -7.81 2.75
C TYR A 116 -3.69 -6.63 1.93
N THR A 117 -3.21 -5.42 2.20
CA THR A 117 -3.69 -4.22 1.50
C THR A 117 -3.35 -4.22 0.01
N THR A 118 -2.22 -4.80 -0.38
CA THR A 118 -1.85 -4.98 -1.79
C THR A 118 -2.77 -6.00 -2.47
N SER A 119 -3.06 -7.14 -1.82
CA SER A 119 -3.98 -8.16 -2.33
C SER A 119 -5.39 -7.60 -2.50
N GLU A 120 -5.90 -6.91 -1.48
CA GLU A 120 -7.21 -6.28 -1.51
C GLU A 120 -7.29 -5.20 -2.60
N THR A 121 -6.23 -4.40 -2.80
CA THR A 121 -6.13 -3.44 -3.90
C THR A 121 -6.30 -4.11 -5.26
N LEU A 122 -5.63 -5.25 -5.49
CA LEU A 122 -5.77 -6.00 -6.75
C LEU A 122 -7.17 -6.57 -6.93
N LEU A 123 -7.83 -7.02 -5.86
CA LEU A 123 -9.21 -7.50 -5.89
C LEU A 123 -10.20 -6.38 -6.23
N GLN A 124 -10.05 -5.20 -5.63
CA GLN A 124 -10.87 -4.02 -5.93
C GLN A 124 -10.71 -3.57 -7.39
N LEU A 125 -9.54 -3.76 -7.95
CA LEU A 125 -9.18 -3.32 -9.32
C LEU A 125 -9.13 -4.49 -10.32
N LYS A 126 -9.83 -5.61 -10.06
CA LYS A 126 -9.78 -6.81 -10.91
C LYS A 126 -10.16 -6.56 -12.38
N ASP A 127 -11.02 -5.57 -12.62
CA ASP A 127 -11.52 -5.18 -13.94
C ASP A 127 -10.68 -4.08 -14.60
N GLU A 128 -9.61 -3.61 -13.95
CA GLU A 128 -8.69 -2.60 -14.44
C GLU A 128 -7.39 -3.22 -14.96
N GLU A 129 -6.75 -2.52 -15.89
CA GLU A 129 -5.42 -2.90 -16.36
C GLU A 129 -4.36 -2.44 -15.34
N ILE A 130 -3.77 -3.41 -14.64
CA ILE A 130 -2.70 -3.18 -13.67
C ILE A 130 -1.35 -3.48 -14.32
N GLN A 131 -0.49 -2.46 -14.36
CA GLN A 131 0.85 -2.58 -14.93
C GLN A 131 1.72 -3.54 -14.09
N ASN A 132 2.48 -4.41 -14.77
CA ASN A 132 3.36 -5.39 -14.13
C ASN A 132 2.64 -6.26 -13.06
N LYS A 133 1.39 -6.63 -13.30
CA LYS A 133 0.57 -7.43 -12.38
C LYS A 133 1.26 -8.73 -11.97
N ASP A 134 1.94 -9.40 -12.88
CA ASP A 134 2.65 -10.66 -12.59
C ASP A 134 3.80 -10.45 -11.59
N LEU A 135 4.52 -9.31 -11.67
CA LEU A 135 5.56 -8.95 -10.71
C LEU A 135 4.96 -8.74 -9.31
N ILE A 136 3.82 -8.05 -9.23
CA ILE A 136 3.14 -7.79 -7.95
C ILE A 136 2.66 -9.11 -7.33
N ILE A 137 2.06 -10.00 -8.14
CA ILE A 137 1.63 -11.33 -7.70
C ILE A 137 2.82 -12.17 -7.24
N ALA A 138 3.94 -12.14 -7.96
CA ALA A 138 5.16 -12.84 -7.55
C ALA A 138 5.69 -12.34 -6.21
N SER A 139 5.65 -11.02 -5.97
CA SER A 139 6.03 -10.40 -4.70
C SER A 139 5.08 -10.80 -3.57
N LEU A 140 3.76 -10.85 -3.81
CA LEU A 140 2.77 -11.32 -2.85
C LEU A 140 3.01 -12.80 -2.47
N LYS A 141 3.29 -13.66 -3.45
CA LYS A 141 3.62 -15.07 -3.18
C LYS A 141 4.86 -15.19 -2.29
N LYS A 142 5.93 -14.44 -2.59
CA LYS A 142 7.13 -14.41 -1.74
C LYS A 142 6.83 -13.95 -0.31
N ALA A 143 6.00 -12.93 -0.14
CA ALA A 143 5.60 -12.45 1.17
C ALA A 143 4.79 -13.50 1.93
N GLY A 144 3.83 -14.16 1.26
CA GLY A 144 3.06 -15.26 1.82
C GLY A 144 3.92 -16.44 2.24
N ASP A 145 4.85 -16.87 1.38
CA ASP A 145 5.80 -17.95 1.70
C ASP A 145 6.66 -17.59 2.91
N TRP A 146 7.10 -16.33 3.02
CA TRP A 146 7.86 -15.88 4.19
C TRP A 146 7.01 -15.89 5.46
N LEU A 147 5.76 -15.36 5.41
CA LEU A 147 4.84 -15.34 6.55
C LEU A 147 4.50 -16.73 7.06
N LEU A 148 4.25 -17.70 6.16
CA LEU A 148 3.96 -19.10 6.52
C LEU A 148 5.12 -19.80 7.28
N ASN A 149 6.35 -19.32 7.09
CA ASN A 149 7.54 -19.88 7.73
C ASN A 149 8.00 -19.06 8.95
N LYS A 150 7.19 -18.11 9.41
CA LYS A 150 7.48 -17.26 10.58
C LYS A 150 6.33 -17.30 11.56
N GLU A 151 6.67 -17.23 12.83
CA GLU A 151 5.69 -17.10 13.90
C GLU A 151 5.84 -15.70 14.56
N GLU A 152 4.72 -15.01 14.71
CA GLU A 152 4.65 -13.79 15.52
C GLU A 152 4.24 -14.14 16.94
N GLY A 153 5.23 -14.41 17.80
CA GLY A 153 5.00 -14.90 19.16
C GLY A 153 4.37 -13.90 20.16
N LYS A 154 4.06 -12.66 19.72
CA LYS A 154 3.69 -11.60 20.67
C LYS A 154 2.36 -10.91 20.39
N VAL A 155 1.81 -10.95 19.19
CA VAL A 155 0.63 -10.16 18.82
C VAL A 155 -0.30 -10.93 17.87
N PHE A 156 -1.30 -11.58 18.43
CA PHE A 156 -2.25 -12.46 17.72
C PHE A 156 -3.00 -11.83 16.54
N ASN A 157 -3.29 -10.53 16.62
CA ASN A 157 -4.04 -9.86 15.54
C ASN A 157 -3.27 -9.72 14.23
N GLN A 158 -1.95 -9.83 14.28
CA GLN A 158 -1.09 -9.73 13.10
C GLN A 158 -1.10 -11.04 12.30
N GLU A 159 -1.14 -12.18 12.97
CA GLU A 159 -1.28 -13.49 12.34
C GLU A 159 -2.67 -13.64 11.70
N THR A 160 -3.71 -13.15 12.38
CA THR A 160 -5.09 -13.25 11.88
C THR A 160 -5.34 -12.34 10.68
N GLY A 161 -4.61 -11.22 10.57
CA GLY A 161 -4.74 -10.25 9.48
C GLY A 161 -3.88 -10.55 8.25
N ALA A 162 -2.99 -11.53 8.34
CA ALA A 162 -2.11 -11.98 7.25
C ALA A 162 -2.78 -13.06 6.40
#